data_22a5866c6634a6725e52ed7cbc0d1ffc
#
_entry.id   22a5866c6634a6725e52ed7cbc0d1ffc
#
_cell.length_a   1.000
_cell.length_b   1.000
_cell.length_c   1.000
_cell.angle_alpha   90.00
_cell.angle_beta   90.00
_cell.angle_gamma   90.00
#
_symmetry.space_group_name_H-M   'P 1'
#
loop_
_entity.id
_entity.type
_entity.pdbx_description
1 polymer ?
#
loop_
_entity_poly.entity_id
_entity_poly.type
_entity_poly.pdbx_seq_one_letter_code
_entity_poly.pdbx_strand_id
1 'polypeptide(L)'
;MLQKSLSEKYRPDSLNDIVGQDKAISILSKMVAAGLMRSCIFYGPPGSGKTTAATIIAKTAGLPFVLLNGTNAAISDIRDAVKNANGNTVLLYLDEIQYFNKKQQQSLLPYVESGEIILIGALADNPYYNCYDALLSRCSIIEFKPVEPKDIERRLSTIAKAEKISINDDALRFISETSAGDMRRAINTMELAMLQQTGTITVEDIQKLQPSVRGSTFDKAGDDHYAVKSGLQKSIRGSDPNAAVFYLARFLEAGDMLSPIRRLLIIANEDVGLANPMAVPFVHACCEMAKEVGLPEAKIPLTNAVIYLAISPKACTAEATYGPAAEDVKAGRGNVVPKHLASAHNPWYKWPHAYPNHWLRQQYLPDDLIGKVYYTPGDNQFEQEMAKYWANIMK
;
A
#
# COMPACT_ATOMS: atom_id res chain seq x y z
N MET A 1 34.21 15.77 15.33
CA MET A 1 33.51 14.65 14.66
C MET A 1 32.03 14.86 14.85
N LEU A 2 31.22 14.82 13.78
CA LEU A 2 29.76 14.86 13.90
C LEU A 2 29.30 13.61 14.66
N GLN A 3 28.53 13.82 15.72
CA GLN A 3 27.96 12.74 16.52
C GLN A 3 26.92 11.96 15.67
N LYS A 4 26.97 10.63 15.69
CA LYS A 4 25.95 9.82 14.99
C LYS A 4 24.57 10.08 15.62
N SER A 5 23.53 10.17 14.81
CA SER A 5 22.15 10.27 15.32
C SER A 5 21.80 9.08 16.20
N LEU A 6 20.89 9.26 17.15
CA LEU A 6 20.44 8.17 18.03
C LEU A 6 19.84 7.00 17.21
N SER A 7 19.17 7.28 16.11
CA SER A 7 18.61 6.25 15.22
C SER A 7 19.69 5.39 14.55
N GLU A 8 20.90 5.92 14.31
CA GLU A 8 22.04 5.15 13.83
C GLU A 8 22.84 4.49 14.97
N LYS A 9 22.99 5.18 16.10
CA LYS A 9 23.72 4.66 17.28
C LYS A 9 23.02 3.45 17.88
N TYR A 10 21.71 3.44 17.90
CA TYR A 10 20.86 2.39 18.44
C TYR A 10 20.25 1.47 17.37
N ARG A 11 20.84 1.43 16.17
CA ARG A 11 20.46 0.47 15.15
C ARG A 11 20.71 -0.95 15.65
N PRO A 12 19.73 -1.88 15.58
CA PRO A 12 19.94 -3.27 15.99
C PRO A 12 21.14 -3.91 15.30
N ASP A 13 21.91 -4.70 16.06
CA ASP A 13 23.07 -5.48 15.58
C ASP A 13 22.73 -6.96 15.36
N SER A 14 21.58 -7.42 15.86
CA SER A 14 21.08 -8.77 15.66
C SER A 14 19.63 -8.76 15.19
N LEU A 15 19.20 -9.80 14.45
CA LEU A 15 17.82 -9.91 13.99
C LEU A 15 16.82 -9.94 15.15
N ASN A 16 17.18 -10.55 16.26
CA ASN A 16 16.32 -10.65 17.44
C ASN A 16 16.10 -9.31 18.15
N ASP A 17 16.94 -8.30 17.90
CA ASP A 17 16.79 -6.96 18.46
C ASP A 17 15.86 -6.06 17.61
N ILE A 18 15.41 -6.55 16.45
CA ILE A 18 14.44 -5.84 15.63
C ILE A 18 13.06 -6.06 16.23
N VAL A 19 12.46 -4.98 16.70
CA VAL A 19 11.23 -4.99 17.48
C VAL A 19 9.99 -5.10 16.58
N GLY A 20 8.97 -5.86 17.00
CA GLY A 20 7.65 -5.92 16.36
C GLY A 20 7.59 -6.67 15.03
N GLN A 21 8.63 -7.47 14.68
CA GLN A 21 8.73 -8.17 13.39
C GLN A 21 8.85 -9.70 13.53
N ASP A 22 8.22 -10.31 14.53
CA ASP A 22 8.44 -11.71 14.94
C ASP A 22 8.35 -12.69 13.78
N LYS A 23 7.33 -12.54 12.90
CA LYS A 23 7.13 -13.44 11.76
C LYS A 23 8.25 -13.30 10.71
N ALA A 24 8.60 -12.06 10.34
CA ALA A 24 9.67 -11.78 9.39
C ALA A 24 11.02 -12.26 9.93
N ILE A 25 11.33 -11.96 11.19
CA ILE A 25 12.57 -12.35 11.86
C ILE A 25 12.67 -13.87 11.98
N SER A 26 11.60 -14.57 12.36
CA SER A 26 11.60 -16.04 12.41
C SER A 26 11.95 -16.68 11.06
N ILE A 27 11.40 -16.16 9.96
CA ILE A 27 11.71 -16.67 8.61
C ILE A 27 13.17 -16.38 8.25
N LEU A 28 13.61 -15.13 8.41
CA LEU A 28 14.96 -14.68 8.06
C LEU A 28 16.05 -15.40 8.90
N SER A 29 15.83 -15.57 10.21
CA SER A 29 16.75 -16.29 11.08
C SER A 29 16.91 -17.75 10.67
N LYS A 30 15.83 -18.43 10.28
CA LYS A 30 15.89 -19.80 9.76
C LYS A 30 16.66 -19.89 8.44
N MET A 31 16.45 -18.92 7.53
CA MET A 31 17.19 -18.85 6.25
C MET A 31 18.70 -18.69 6.48
N VAL A 32 19.08 -17.76 7.38
CA VAL A 32 20.47 -17.50 7.73
C VAL A 32 21.11 -18.71 8.42
N ALA A 33 20.44 -19.29 9.41
CA ALA A 33 20.93 -20.45 10.16
C ALA A 33 21.11 -21.69 9.28
N ALA A 34 20.27 -21.87 8.27
CA ALA A 34 20.38 -22.97 7.29
C ALA A 34 21.44 -22.72 6.20
N GLY A 35 22.07 -21.54 6.16
CA GLY A 35 22.96 -21.15 5.05
C GLY A 35 22.25 -21.05 3.68
N LEU A 36 20.91 -20.94 3.67
CA LEU A 36 20.06 -20.95 2.49
C LEU A 36 19.48 -19.56 2.21
N MET A 37 20.34 -18.53 2.20
CA MET A 37 19.89 -17.19 1.85
C MET A 37 19.42 -17.16 0.38
N ARG A 38 18.17 -16.74 0.19
CA ARG A 38 17.54 -16.55 -1.12
C ARG A 38 17.17 -15.09 -1.33
N SER A 39 17.00 -14.71 -2.59
CA SER A 39 16.48 -13.39 -2.91
C SER A 39 15.10 -13.17 -2.31
N CYS A 40 14.87 -11.96 -1.78
CA CYS A 40 13.67 -11.59 -1.05
C CYS A 40 13.14 -10.23 -1.52
N ILE A 41 11.85 -10.03 -1.39
CA ILE A 41 11.21 -8.71 -1.47
C ILE A 41 10.66 -8.38 -0.09
N PHE A 42 11.20 -7.33 0.54
CA PHE A 42 10.73 -6.80 1.81
C PHE A 42 9.73 -5.68 1.55
N TYR A 43 8.52 -5.78 2.05
CA TYR A 43 7.53 -4.72 1.90
C TYR A 43 6.93 -4.31 3.24
N GLY A 44 6.54 -3.05 3.34
CA GLY A 44 5.95 -2.48 4.56
C GLY A 44 6.39 -1.04 4.80
N PRO A 45 5.82 -0.37 5.84
CA PRO A 45 6.01 1.05 6.06
C PRO A 45 7.47 1.44 6.35
N PRO A 46 7.85 2.72 6.19
CA PRO A 46 9.15 3.23 6.58
C PRO A 46 9.39 3.00 8.08
N GLY A 47 10.65 2.92 8.48
CA GLY A 47 11.04 2.73 9.89
C GLY A 47 10.70 1.37 10.52
N SER A 48 10.16 0.42 9.75
CA SER A 48 9.81 -0.95 10.21
C SER A 48 11.00 -1.91 10.33
N GLY A 49 12.21 -1.51 9.90
CA GLY A 49 13.43 -2.29 10.07
C GLY A 49 13.94 -3.05 8.85
N LYS A 50 13.37 -2.86 7.64
CA LYS A 50 13.76 -3.55 6.39
C LYS A 50 15.27 -3.46 6.09
N THR A 51 15.81 -2.24 6.00
CA THR A 51 17.24 -2.01 5.73
C THR A 51 18.14 -2.56 6.84
N THR A 52 17.68 -2.46 8.10
CA THR A 52 18.40 -3.00 9.26
C THR A 52 18.50 -4.52 9.18
N ALA A 53 17.40 -5.21 8.87
CA ALA A 53 17.40 -6.66 8.70
C ALA A 53 18.35 -7.10 7.57
N ALA A 54 18.33 -6.43 6.42
CA ALA A 54 19.23 -6.73 5.30
C ALA A 54 20.71 -6.55 5.67
N THR A 55 21.04 -5.47 6.39
CA THR A 55 22.41 -5.21 6.86
C THR A 55 22.89 -6.29 7.83
N ILE A 56 22.05 -6.71 8.78
CA ILE A 56 22.37 -7.76 9.74
C ILE A 56 22.58 -9.10 9.02
N ILE A 57 21.68 -9.43 8.06
CA ILE A 57 21.79 -10.66 7.27
C ILE A 57 23.12 -10.72 6.52
N ALA A 58 23.51 -9.64 5.84
CA ALA A 58 24.77 -9.57 5.13
C ALA A 58 25.97 -9.78 6.05
N LYS A 59 25.97 -9.11 7.21
CA LYS A 59 27.01 -9.23 8.24
C LYS A 59 27.11 -10.67 8.79
N THR A 60 25.96 -11.27 9.09
CA THR A 60 25.90 -12.62 9.66
C THR A 60 26.30 -13.68 8.65
N ALA A 61 25.91 -13.51 7.38
CA ALA A 61 26.26 -14.43 6.30
C ALA A 61 27.70 -14.21 5.76
N GLY A 62 28.40 -13.16 6.20
CA GLY A 62 29.74 -12.82 5.70
C GLY A 62 29.76 -12.40 4.22
N LEU A 63 28.64 -11.88 3.70
CA LEU A 63 28.50 -11.49 2.30
C LEU A 63 28.90 -10.01 2.09
N PRO A 64 29.56 -9.68 0.97
CA PRO A 64 29.68 -8.31 0.52
C PRO A 64 28.30 -7.65 0.43
N PHE A 65 28.12 -6.48 1.05
CA PHE A 65 26.84 -5.78 1.10
C PHE A 65 26.88 -4.51 0.25
N VAL A 66 25.98 -4.43 -0.72
CA VAL A 66 25.82 -3.26 -1.57
C VAL A 66 24.40 -2.71 -1.39
N LEU A 67 24.32 -1.42 -1.01
CA LEU A 67 23.07 -0.70 -0.83
C LEU A 67 22.89 0.28 -1.98
N LEU A 68 21.83 0.10 -2.75
CA LEU A 68 21.42 1.00 -3.82
C LEU A 68 20.00 1.51 -3.55
N ASN A 69 19.68 2.68 -4.12
CA ASN A 69 18.34 3.23 -4.07
C ASN A 69 17.77 3.33 -5.49
N GLY A 70 16.58 2.77 -5.70
CA GLY A 70 15.93 2.70 -7.01
C GLY A 70 15.65 4.06 -7.68
N THR A 71 15.67 5.15 -6.91
CA THR A 71 15.45 6.50 -7.47
C THR A 71 16.63 7.02 -8.26
N ASN A 72 17.87 6.61 -7.92
CA ASN A 72 19.09 7.13 -8.54
C ASN A 72 20.07 6.06 -9.01
N ALA A 73 19.82 4.78 -8.72
CA ALA A 73 20.67 3.69 -9.15
C ALA A 73 20.45 3.31 -10.62
N ALA A 74 21.53 2.91 -11.29
CA ALA A 74 21.50 2.39 -12.64
C ALA A 74 21.93 0.90 -12.67
N ILE A 75 21.65 0.22 -13.77
CA ILE A 75 22.10 -1.17 -13.99
C ILE A 75 23.64 -1.29 -14.05
N SER A 76 24.33 -0.21 -14.45
CA SER A 76 25.78 -0.12 -14.35
C SER A 76 26.31 -0.34 -12.94
N ASP A 77 25.65 0.25 -11.94
CA ASP A 77 26.07 0.17 -10.53
C ASP A 77 26.01 -1.28 -10.03
N ILE A 78 25.01 -2.03 -10.49
CA ILE A 78 24.85 -3.44 -10.18
C ILE A 78 25.96 -4.28 -10.85
N ARG A 79 26.28 -4.00 -12.12
CA ARG A 79 27.38 -4.66 -12.81
C ARG A 79 28.73 -4.40 -12.15
N ASP A 80 28.95 -3.18 -11.70
CA ASP A 80 30.18 -2.80 -11.00
C ASP A 80 30.25 -3.47 -9.62
N ALA A 81 29.14 -3.60 -8.91
CA ALA A 81 29.06 -4.33 -7.66
C ALA A 81 29.45 -5.80 -7.84
N VAL A 82 28.91 -6.47 -8.86
CA VAL A 82 29.26 -7.88 -9.18
C VAL A 82 30.73 -8.03 -9.59
N LYS A 83 31.25 -7.14 -10.44
CA LYS A 83 32.67 -7.15 -10.83
C LYS A 83 33.60 -6.98 -9.65
N ASN A 84 33.29 -6.03 -8.76
CA ASN A 84 34.12 -5.74 -7.58
C ASN A 84 34.10 -6.87 -6.54
N ALA A 85 33.11 -7.76 -6.59
CA ALA A 85 33.02 -8.94 -5.73
C ALA A 85 33.99 -10.06 -6.09
N ASN A 86 34.69 -9.95 -7.24
CA ASN A 86 35.71 -10.92 -7.68
C ASN A 86 35.25 -12.38 -7.63
N GLY A 87 34.04 -12.65 -8.09
CA GLY A 87 33.44 -13.99 -8.12
C GLY A 87 32.72 -14.42 -6.83
N ASN A 88 32.69 -13.59 -5.80
CA ASN A 88 31.87 -13.85 -4.62
C ASN A 88 30.41 -13.40 -4.86
N THR A 89 29.48 -14.09 -4.22
CA THR A 89 28.06 -13.67 -4.21
C THR A 89 27.91 -12.36 -3.41
N VAL A 90 27.19 -11.38 -3.98
CA VAL A 90 26.90 -10.09 -3.35
C VAL A 90 25.48 -10.08 -2.80
N LEU A 91 25.29 -9.62 -1.56
CA LEU A 91 23.98 -9.25 -1.08
C LEU A 91 23.68 -7.82 -1.53
N LEU A 92 22.81 -7.69 -2.52
CA LEU A 92 22.33 -6.41 -3.06
C LEU A 92 21.04 -6.02 -2.37
N TYR A 93 21.06 -4.93 -1.57
CA TYR A 93 19.85 -4.30 -1.08
C TYR A 93 19.46 -3.14 -2.01
N LEU A 94 18.32 -3.27 -2.65
CA LEU A 94 17.76 -2.24 -3.54
C LEU A 94 16.54 -1.61 -2.85
N ASP A 95 16.75 -0.45 -2.25
CA ASP A 95 15.66 0.32 -1.63
C ASP A 95 14.78 0.94 -2.69
N GLU A 96 13.48 1.07 -2.41
CA GLU A 96 12.48 1.65 -3.31
C GLU A 96 12.52 1.00 -4.72
N ILE A 97 12.53 -0.33 -4.77
CA ILE A 97 12.64 -1.12 -6.02
C ILE A 97 11.58 -0.76 -7.07
N GLN A 98 10.43 -0.21 -6.66
CA GLN A 98 9.35 0.22 -7.56
C GLN A 98 9.77 1.34 -8.52
N TYR A 99 10.84 2.09 -8.21
CA TYR A 99 11.38 3.10 -9.14
C TYR A 99 12.22 2.50 -10.26
N PHE A 100 12.61 1.25 -10.14
CA PHE A 100 13.15 0.52 -11.29
C PHE A 100 12.01 0.17 -12.25
N ASN A 101 12.12 0.60 -13.51
CA ASN A 101 11.15 0.21 -14.54
C ASN A 101 11.23 -1.29 -14.84
N LYS A 102 10.24 -1.83 -15.56
CA LYS A 102 10.18 -3.28 -15.89
C LYS A 102 11.45 -3.81 -16.55
N LYS A 103 12.07 -3.05 -17.47
CA LYS A 103 13.31 -3.46 -18.14
C LYS A 103 14.49 -3.54 -17.17
N GLN A 104 14.58 -2.58 -16.24
CA GLN A 104 15.61 -2.59 -15.20
C GLN A 104 15.43 -3.76 -14.24
N GLN A 105 14.19 -4.01 -13.77
CA GLN A 105 13.91 -5.17 -12.93
C GLN A 105 14.19 -6.50 -13.66
N GLN A 106 13.86 -6.59 -14.95
CA GLN A 106 14.17 -7.75 -15.79
C GLN A 106 15.68 -7.98 -15.91
N SER A 107 16.49 -6.91 -15.95
CA SER A 107 17.95 -7.00 -16.03
C SER A 107 18.60 -7.59 -14.77
N LEU A 108 17.88 -7.69 -13.65
CA LEU A 108 18.34 -8.32 -12.42
C LEU A 108 18.26 -9.86 -12.49
N LEU A 109 17.35 -10.41 -13.32
CA LEU A 109 17.07 -11.84 -13.37
C LEU A 109 18.30 -12.71 -13.62
N PRO A 110 19.15 -12.42 -14.61
CA PRO A 110 20.34 -13.23 -14.86
C PRO A 110 21.27 -13.36 -13.65
N TYR A 111 21.47 -12.26 -12.91
CA TYR A 111 22.34 -12.24 -11.73
C TYR A 111 21.72 -12.96 -10.52
N VAL A 112 20.39 -12.90 -10.38
CA VAL A 112 19.66 -13.64 -9.34
C VAL A 112 19.65 -15.13 -9.64
N GLU A 113 19.47 -15.52 -10.91
CA GLU A 113 19.46 -16.91 -11.37
C GLU A 113 20.84 -17.56 -11.32
N SER A 114 21.90 -16.82 -11.67
CA SER A 114 23.28 -17.31 -11.58
C SER A 114 23.79 -17.42 -10.13
N GLY A 115 23.12 -16.75 -9.17
CA GLY A 115 23.58 -16.67 -7.78
C GLY A 115 24.71 -15.67 -7.54
N GLU A 116 25.08 -14.86 -8.54
CA GLU A 116 26.04 -13.76 -8.37
C GLU A 116 25.50 -12.69 -7.42
N ILE A 117 24.17 -12.54 -7.38
CA ILE A 117 23.47 -11.62 -6.48
C ILE A 117 22.41 -12.36 -5.67
N ILE A 118 22.42 -12.15 -4.35
CA ILE A 118 21.24 -12.34 -3.50
C ILE A 118 20.55 -10.98 -3.39
N LEU A 119 19.42 -10.84 -4.06
CA LEU A 119 18.66 -9.59 -4.06
C LEU A 119 17.76 -9.49 -2.82
N ILE A 120 17.82 -8.37 -2.13
CA ILE A 120 16.77 -7.92 -1.21
C ILE A 120 16.19 -6.62 -1.77
N GLY A 121 15.08 -6.71 -2.49
CA GLY A 121 14.32 -5.54 -2.93
C GLY A 121 13.42 -5.03 -1.80
N ALA A 122 13.38 -3.71 -1.56
CA ALA A 122 12.54 -3.12 -0.55
C ALA A 122 11.58 -2.09 -1.13
N LEU A 123 10.34 -2.05 -0.60
CA LEU A 123 9.33 -1.08 -0.97
C LEU A 123 8.33 -0.86 0.18
N ALA A 124 7.58 0.25 0.10
CA ALA A 124 6.56 0.56 1.11
C ALA A 124 5.23 -0.14 0.83
N ASP A 125 4.83 -0.23 -0.43
CA ASP A 125 3.53 -0.72 -0.89
C ASP A 125 3.54 -2.22 -1.22
N ASN A 126 2.38 -2.73 -1.68
CA ASN A 126 2.22 -4.12 -2.06
C ASN A 126 3.09 -4.48 -3.29
N PRO A 127 3.99 -5.48 -3.21
CA PRO A 127 4.90 -5.84 -4.28
C PRO A 127 4.21 -6.35 -5.56
N TYR A 128 3.04 -6.95 -5.46
CA TYR A 128 2.32 -7.50 -6.62
C TYR A 128 1.85 -6.43 -7.62
N TYR A 129 1.78 -5.16 -7.22
CA TYR A 129 1.43 -4.06 -8.13
C TYR A 129 2.66 -3.32 -8.69
N ASN A 130 3.80 -3.44 -8.00
CA ASN A 130 4.95 -2.58 -8.24
C ASN A 130 6.20 -3.32 -8.72
N CYS A 131 6.22 -4.65 -8.60
CA CYS A 131 7.34 -5.46 -9.03
C CYS A 131 6.99 -6.31 -10.25
N TYR A 132 8.01 -6.65 -11.03
CA TYR A 132 7.87 -7.52 -12.20
C TYR A 132 7.61 -8.97 -11.78
N ASP A 133 6.58 -9.60 -12.35
CA ASP A 133 6.11 -10.94 -11.95
C ASP A 133 7.21 -12.01 -11.99
N ALA A 134 8.07 -11.97 -13.02
CA ALA A 134 9.17 -12.91 -13.12
C ALA A 134 10.23 -12.73 -12.01
N LEU A 135 10.37 -11.53 -11.45
CA LEU A 135 11.23 -11.30 -10.29
C LEU A 135 10.55 -11.80 -9.00
N LEU A 136 9.25 -11.53 -8.85
CA LEU A 136 8.46 -12.01 -7.71
C LEU A 136 8.47 -13.54 -7.60
N SER A 137 8.36 -14.25 -8.73
CA SER A 137 8.39 -15.72 -8.75
C SER A 137 9.72 -16.33 -8.27
N ARG A 138 10.79 -15.54 -8.23
CA ARG A 138 12.15 -15.96 -7.81
C ARG A 138 12.53 -15.45 -6.42
N CYS A 139 11.68 -14.63 -5.82
CA CYS A 139 11.93 -14.01 -4.52
C CYS A 139 10.93 -14.48 -3.48
N SER A 140 11.38 -14.63 -2.24
CA SER A 140 10.49 -14.80 -1.10
C SER A 140 9.93 -13.43 -0.68
N ILE A 141 8.61 -13.32 -0.56
CA ILE A 141 7.96 -12.06 -0.16
C ILE A 141 7.83 -12.04 1.35
N ILE A 142 8.40 -11.01 2.00
CA ILE A 142 8.43 -10.87 3.45
C ILE A 142 7.82 -9.52 3.85
N GLU A 143 6.76 -9.60 4.63
CA GLU A 143 6.05 -8.45 5.16
C GLU A 143 6.71 -7.92 6.43
N PHE A 144 6.95 -6.61 6.47
CA PHE A 144 7.31 -5.85 7.67
C PHE A 144 6.12 -5.00 8.08
N LYS A 145 5.60 -5.24 9.28
CA LYS A 145 4.44 -4.53 9.81
C LYS A 145 4.83 -3.18 10.43
N PRO A 146 3.89 -2.23 10.57
CA PRO A 146 4.10 -1.08 11.46
C PRO A 146 4.48 -1.58 12.86
N VAL A 147 5.45 -0.93 13.51
CA VAL A 147 5.84 -1.30 14.88
C VAL A 147 4.74 -0.85 15.84
N GLU A 148 4.32 -1.73 16.75
CA GLU A 148 3.27 -1.38 17.71
C GLU A 148 3.72 -0.28 18.67
N PRO A 149 2.85 0.64 19.09
CA PRO A 149 3.19 1.74 20.00
C PRO A 149 3.88 1.27 21.29
N LYS A 150 3.42 0.19 21.89
CA LYS A 150 4.03 -0.40 23.09
C LYS A 150 5.49 -0.83 22.88
N ASP A 151 5.80 -1.33 21.72
CA ASP A 151 7.15 -1.75 21.36
C ASP A 151 8.06 -0.55 21.11
N ILE A 152 7.52 0.50 20.46
CA ILE A 152 8.23 1.78 20.29
C ILE A 152 8.52 2.39 21.68
N GLU A 153 7.52 2.51 22.54
CA GLU A 153 7.66 3.05 23.90
C GLU A 153 8.75 2.32 24.68
N ARG A 154 8.73 0.98 24.67
CA ARG A 154 9.76 0.17 25.33
C ARG A 154 11.16 0.45 24.79
N ARG A 155 11.29 0.58 23.44
CA ARG A 155 12.59 0.88 22.81
C ARG A 155 13.07 2.28 23.17
N LEU A 156 12.18 3.28 23.11
CA LEU A 156 12.51 4.66 23.51
C LEU A 156 12.94 4.74 24.98
N SER A 157 12.23 4.07 25.89
CA SER A 157 12.59 4.00 27.32
C SER A 157 13.99 3.42 27.51
N THR A 158 14.33 2.36 26.76
CA THR A 158 15.68 1.77 26.81
C THR A 158 16.75 2.76 26.35
N ILE A 159 16.51 3.48 25.27
CA ILE A 159 17.43 4.48 24.72
C ILE A 159 17.54 5.67 25.70
N ALA A 160 16.43 6.15 26.24
CA ALA A 160 16.41 7.28 27.18
C ALA A 160 17.25 6.97 28.43
N LYS A 161 17.13 5.76 28.98
CA LYS A 161 17.95 5.30 30.12
C LYS A 161 19.46 5.26 29.78
N ALA A 162 19.81 4.73 28.61
CA ALA A 162 21.18 4.61 28.14
C ALA A 162 21.83 5.99 27.89
N GLU A 163 21.09 6.94 27.36
CA GLU A 163 21.55 8.31 27.06
C GLU A 163 21.34 9.27 28.25
N LYS A 164 20.77 8.79 29.38
CA LYS A 164 20.41 9.61 30.55
C LYS A 164 19.47 10.78 30.20
N ILE A 165 18.57 10.55 29.27
CA ILE A 165 17.53 11.53 28.86
C ILE A 165 16.43 11.50 29.91
N SER A 166 16.15 12.67 30.51
CA SER A 166 15.02 12.82 31.43
C SER A 166 13.75 13.08 30.60
N ILE A 167 12.87 12.09 30.53
CA ILE A 167 11.60 12.15 29.79
C ILE A 167 10.53 11.40 30.59
N ASN A 168 9.31 11.96 30.64
CA ASN A 168 8.22 11.29 31.36
C ASN A 168 7.53 10.21 30.50
N ASP A 169 6.84 9.28 31.17
CA ASP A 169 6.21 8.14 30.49
C ASP A 169 5.08 8.59 29.54
N ASP A 170 4.36 9.67 29.86
CA ASP A 170 3.33 10.21 28.98
C ASP A 170 3.94 10.77 27.68
N ALA A 171 5.12 11.40 27.74
CA ALA A 171 5.81 11.88 26.54
C ALA A 171 6.34 10.71 25.70
N LEU A 172 6.85 9.63 26.33
CA LEU A 172 7.25 8.41 25.60
C LEU A 172 6.06 7.77 24.88
N ARG A 173 4.92 7.67 25.56
CA ARG A 173 3.68 7.18 24.99
C ARG A 173 3.21 8.06 23.83
N PHE A 174 3.19 9.37 24.02
CA PHE A 174 2.78 10.32 22.98
C PHE A 174 3.67 10.24 21.73
N ILE A 175 5.02 10.12 21.89
CA ILE A 175 5.92 9.90 20.76
C ILE A 175 5.59 8.57 20.06
N SER A 176 5.36 7.51 20.80
CA SER A 176 5.10 6.18 20.25
C SER A 176 3.82 6.15 19.42
N GLU A 177 2.74 6.76 19.91
CA GLU A 177 1.45 6.85 19.25
C GLU A 177 1.51 7.74 17.98
N THR A 178 2.19 8.89 18.07
CA THR A 178 2.30 9.85 16.96
C THR A 178 3.29 9.45 15.88
N SER A 179 4.12 8.44 16.12
CA SER A 179 5.12 7.94 15.16
C SER A 179 4.53 7.04 14.08
N ALA A 180 3.27 6.63 14.20
CA ALA A 180 2.56 5.79 13.21
C ALA A 180 3.32 4.49 12.84
N GLY A 181 3.96 3.85 13.81
CA GLY A 181 4.72 2.62 13.63
C GLY A 181 6.12 2.79 13.01
N ASP A 182 6.59 4.03 12.82
CA ASP A 182 7.93 4.36 12.33
C ASP A 182 8.91 4.56 13.50
N MET A 183 9.73 3.54 13.79
CA MET A 183 10.73 3.58 14.85
C MET A 183 11.78 4.67 14.63
N ARG A 184 12.19 4.93 13.40
CA ARG A 184 13.18 5.98 13.08
C ARG A 184 12.63 7.36 13.41
N ARG A 185 11.37 7.61 13.02
CA ARG A 185 10.68 8.86 13.36
C ARG A 185 10.56 9.04 14.87
N ALA A 186 10.20 7.98 15.61
CA ALA A 186 10.08 8.03 17.06
C ALA A 186 11.38 8.42 17.73
N ILE A 187 12.50 7.76 17.37
CA ILE A 187 13.83 8.06 17.93
C ILE A 187 14.27 9.48 17.58
N ASN A 188 14.09 9.91 16.34
CA ASN A 188 14.45 11.26 15.90
C ASN A 188 13.65 12.35 16.64
N THR A 189 12.35 12.11 16.90
CA THR A 189 11.52 13.03 17.70
C THR A 189 12.05 13.16 19.13
N MET A 190 12.41 12.06 19.78
CA MET A 190 13.03 12.06 21.11
C MET A 190 14.37 12.78 21.10
N GLU A 191 15.23 12.55 20.09
CA GLU A 191 16.53 13.20 19.94
C GLU A 191 16.38 14.73 19.78
N LEU A 192 15.40 15.18 18.96
CA LEU A 192 15.13 16.62 18.81
C LEU A 192 14.64 17.26 20.11
N ALA A 193 13.78 16.56 20.85
CA ALA A 193 13.32 17.04 22.16
C ALA A 193 14.48 17.18 23.16
N MET A 194 15.39 16.22 23.18
CA MET A 194 16.59 16.28 24.01
C MET A 194 17.47 17.48 23.72
N LEU A 195 17.60 17.89 22.46
CA LEU A 195 18.41 19.02 22.06
C LEU A 195 17.82 20.39 22.46
N GLN A 196 16.49 20.46 22.68
CA GLN A 196 15.80 21.72 23.00
C GLN A 196 15.52 21.93 24.48
N GLN A 197 15.62 20.90 25.30
CA GLN A 197 15.26 20.94 26.71
C GLN A 197 16.44 20.64 27.64
N THR A 198 16.53 21.43 28.73
CA THR A 198 17.50 21.21 29.80
C THR A 198 16.95 20.47 31.00
N GLY A 199 15.65 20.12 30.98
CA GLY A 199 14.91 19.46 32.06
C GLY A 199 14.23 18.16 31.59
N THR A 200 13.24 17.71 32.36
CA THR A 200 12.43 16.55 32.00
C THR A 200 11.52 16.89 30.81
N ILE A 201 11.64 16.13 29.74
CA ILE A 201 10.83 16.29 28.51
C ILE A 201 9.38 15.89 28.82
N THR A 202 8.46 16.78 28.48
CA THR A 202 7.01 16.60 28.66
C THR A 202 6.29 16.45 27.30
N VAL A 203 5.01 16.13 27.34
CA VAL A 203 4.14 16.08 26.13
C VAL A 203 4.09 17.43 25.43
N GLU A 204 4.01 18.53 26.19
CA GLU A 204 3.96 19.89 25.65
C GLU A 204 5.22 20.26 24.87
N ASP A 205 6.37 19.75 25.29
CA ASP A 205 7.64 19.97 24.60
C ASP A 205 7.64 19.25 23.26
N ILE A 206 7.16 18.00 23.20
CA ILE A 206 7.00 17.26 21.95
C ILE A 206 6.02 17.96 21.01
N GLN A 207 4.88 18.46 21.52
CA GLN A 207 3.89 19.18 20.73
C GLN A 207 4.43 20.50 20.12
N LYS A 208 5.33 21.19 20.82
CA LYS A 208 5.99 22.39 20.26
C LYS A 208 6.90 22.05 19.08
N LEU A 209 7.54 20.87 19.10
CA LEU A 209 8.41 20.40 18.01
C LEU A 209 7.65 19.98 16.76
N GLN A 210 6.40 19.57 16.94
CA GLN A 210 5.54 19.08 15.86
C GLN A 210 4.25 19.92 15.78
N PRO A 211 4.31 21.16 15.27
CA PRO A 211 3.15 22.06 15.23
C PRO A 211 1.94 21.49 14.49
N SER A 212 2.16 20.57 13.54
CA SER A 212 1.12 19.87 12.78
C SER A 212 0.37 18.82 13.59
N VAL A 213 0.85 18.45 14.78
CA VAL A 213 0.19 17.49 15.70
C VAL A 213 -0.69 18.19 16.74
N ARG A 214 -0.76 19.53 16.73
CA ARG A 214 -1.63 20.30 17.62
C ARG A 214 -3.10 19.96 17.38
N GLY A 215 -3.68 19.17 18.26
CA GLY A 215 -5.13 19.03 18.40
C GLY A 215 -5.78 17.82 17.73
N SER A 216 -5.05 16.93 17.06
CA SER A 216 -5.66 15.70 16.59
C SER A 216 -5.12 14.48 17.35
N THR A 217 -5.96 13.87 18.16
CA THR A 217 -5.85 12.48 18.62
C THR A 217 -5.95 11.49 17.45
N PHE A 218 -5.47 11.88 16.25
CA PHE A 218 -5.61 11.11 15.04
C PHE A 218 -4.45 10.13 14.91
N ASP A 219 -4.66 8.90 15.35
CA ASP A 219 -3.74 7.80 15.13
C ASP A 219 -3.81 7.37 13.64
N LYS A 220 -2.76 7.69 12.85
CA LYS A 220 -2.68 7.35 11.41
C LYS A 220 -2.64 5.85 11.13
N ALA A 221 -2.40 5.01 12.10
CA ALA A 221 -2.23 3.57 11.94
C ALA A 221 -3.16 2.72 12.82
N GLY A 222 -3.93 3.35 13.75
CA GLY A 222 -4.75 2.67 14.73
C GLY A 222 -6.25 2.67 14.44
N ASP A 223 -7.01 2.25 15.46
CA ASP A 223 -8.47 2.13 15.41
C ASP A 223 -9.18 3.44 15.05
N ASP A 224 -8.62 4.61 15.43
CA ASP A 224 -9.21 5.92 15.11
C ASP A 224 -9.09 6.23 13.59
N HIS A 225 -7.96 5.90 12.95
CA HIS A 225 -7.82 6.07 11.50
C HIS A 225 -8.82 5.19 10.72
N TYR A 226 -9.02 3.95 11.18
CA TYR A 226 -10.01 3.07 10.59
C TYR A 226 -11.43 3.60 10.82
N ALA A 227 -11.73 4.10 12.03
CA ALA A 227 -13.01 4.69 12.37
C ALA A 227 -13.33 5.94 11.53
N VAL A 228 -12.36 6.85 11.32
CA VAL A 228 -12.53 8.04 10.48
C VAL A 228 -12.72 7.68 9.01
N LYS A 229 -11.98 6.70 8.50
CA LYS A 229 -12.15 6.17 7.14
C LYS A 229 -13.54 5.56 6.95
N SER A 230 -14.00 4.78 7.93
CA SER A 230 -15.34 4.21 7.95
C SER A 230 -16.43 5.31 8.06
N GLY A 231 -16.18 6.33 8.88
CA GLY A 231 -17.05 7.50 9.01
C GLY A 231 -17.22 8.25 7.70
N LEU A 232 -16.11 8.55 7.00
CA LEU A 232 -16.13 9.21 5.69
C LEU A 232 -16.98 8.41 4.69
N GLN A 233 -16.72 7.12 4.54
CA GLN A 233 -17.46 6.27 3.60
C GLN A 233 -18.95 6.19 3.97
N LYS A 234 -19.27 5.93 5.23
CA LYS A 234 -20.66 5.78 5.68
C LYS A 234 -21.45 7.08 5.56
N SER A 235 -20.82 8.24 5.79
CA SER A 235 -21.45 9.54 5.61
C SER A 235 -21.77 9.81 4.13
N ILE A 236 -20.85 9.51 3.24
CA ILE A 236 -21.08 9.62 1.78
C ILE A 236 -22.19 8.65 1.36
N ARG A 237 -22.13 7.39 1.76
CA ARG A 237 -23.14 6.36 1.50
C ARG A 237 -24.52 6.75 2.04
N GLY A 238 -24.54 7.34 3.23
CA GLY A 238 -25.77 7.86 3.87
C GLY A 238 -26.24 9.21 3.33
N SER A 239 -25.57 9.79 2.31
CA SER A 239 -25.90 11.08 1.71
C SER A 239 -25.89 12.25 2.70
N ASP A 240 -24.97 12.24 3.66
CA ASP A 240 -24.71 13.36 4.58
C ASP A 240 -23.41 14.09 4.18
N PRO A 241 -23.51 15.17 3.37
CA PRO A 241 -22.32 15.92 2.95
C PRO A 241 -21.63 16.65 4.12
N ASN A 242 -22.36 17.03 5.17
CA ASN A 242 -21.78 17.75 6.31
C ASN A 242 -20.87 16.82 7.12
N ALA A 243 -21.34 15.63 7.47
CA ALA A 243 -20.54 14.64 8.15
C ALA A 243 -19.36 14.18 7.28
N ALA A 244 -19.57 13.99 5.96
CA ALA A 244 -18.52 13.59 5.04
C ALA A 244 -17.40 14.62 4.94
N VAL A 245 -17.70 15.91 4.83
CA VAL A 245 -16.70 16.99 4.83
C VAL A 245 -15.99 17.08 6.19
N PHE A 246 -16.69 16.86 7.31
CA PHE A 246 -16.05 16.80 8.61
C PHE A 246 -15.00 15.69 8.71
N TYR A 247 -15.32 14.47 8.28
CA TYR A 247 -14.35 13.37 8.28
C TYR A 247 -13.20 13.59 7.28
N LEU A 248 -13.45 14.23 6.12
CA LEU A 248 -12.37 14.66 5.22
C LEU A 248 -11.43 15.65 5.93
N ALA A 249 -11.99 16.66 6.62
CA ALA A 249 -11.19 17.65 7.35
C ALA A 249 -10.30 16.98 8.41
N ARG A 250 -10.80 15.97 9.13
CA ARG A 250 -10.00 15.20 10.08
C ARG A 250 -8.76 14.56 9.44
N PHE A 251 -8.88 14.03 8.22
CA PHE A 251 -7.73 13.49 7.47
C PHE A 251 -6.74 14.59 7.09
N LEU A 252 -7.23 15.69 6.51
CA LEU A 252 -6.37 16.74 5.95
C LEU A 252 -5.64 17.51 7.05
N GLU A 253 -6.29 17.81 8.17
CA GLU A 253 -5.66 18.43 9.35
C GLU A 253 -4.61 17.53 10.00
N ALA A 254 -4.75 16.20 9.89
CA ALA A 254 -3.73 15.24 10.28
C ALA A 254 -2.59 15.09 9.23
N GLY A 255 -2.66 15.84 8.11
CA GLY A 255 -1.68 15.75 7.02
C GLY A 255 -1.76 14.44 6.22
N ASP A 256 -2.87 13.71 6.31
CA ASP A 256 -3.11 12.49 5.54
C ASP A 256 -4.05 12.77 4.37
N MET A 257 -3.46 13.08 3.23
CA MET A 257 -4.18 13.31 1.98
C MET A 257 -4.41 12.02 1.18
N LEU A 258 -3.53 11.05 1.31
CA LEU A 258 -3.57 9.85 0.45
C LEU A 258 -4.68 8.87 0.84
N SER A 259 -4.96 8.72 2.13
CA SER A 259 -6.02 7.82 2.60
C SER A 259 -7.42 8.22 2.12
N PRO A 260 -7.86 9.49 2.26
CA PRO A 260 -9.14 9.91 1.71
C PRO A 260 -9.17 9.82 0.18
N ILE A 261 -8.09 10.16 -0.56
CA ILE A 261 -8.03 10.00 -2.02
C ILE A 261 -8.31 8.55 -2.43
N ARG A 262 -7.59 7.58 -1.86
CA ARG A 262 -7.81 6.16 -2.14
C ARG A 262 -9.25 5.73 -1.86
N ARG A 263 -9.82 6.22 -0.76
CA ARG A 263 -11.19 5.88 -0.37
C ARG A 263 -12.23 6.50 -1.29
N LEU A 264 -12.07 7.75 -1.70
CA LEU A 264 -12.99 8.43 -2.62
C LEU A 264 -13.05 7.76 -3.98
N LEU A 265 -11.92 7.28 -4.51
CA LEU A 265 -11.88 6.52 -5.77
C LEU A 265 -12.65 5.19 -5.67
N ILE A 266 -12.61 4.52 -4.51
CA ILE A 266 -13.42 3.32 -4.28
C ILE A 266 -14.89 3.67 -4.16
N ILE A 267 -15.26 4.66 -3.32
CA ILE A 267 -16.64 5.10 -3.10
C ILE A 267 -17.32 5.50 -4.42
N ALA A 268 -16.59 6.18 -5.32
CA ALA A 268 -17.10 6.59 -6.63
C ALA A 268 -17.59 5.39 -7.46
N ASN A 269 -16.96 4.22 -7.31
CA ASN A 269 -17.32 3.00 -8.01
C ASN A 269 -18.23 2.07 -7.21
N GLU A 270 -18.01 1.96 -5.89
CA GLU A 270 -18.71 1.04 -4.98
C GLU A 270 -20.10 1.55 -4.59
N ASP A 271 -20.18 2.84 -4.18
CA ASP A 271 -21.40 3.41 -3.57
C ASP A 271 -22.22 4.27 -4.54
N VAL A 272 -21.61 4.81 -5.59
CA VAL A 272 -22.29 5.63 -6.61
C VAL A 272 -22.36 4.87 -7.95
N GLY A 273 -21.25 4.38 -8.47
CA GLY A 273 -21.15 3.51 -9.61
C GLY A 273 -22.04 3.93 -10.79
N LEU A 274 -22.86 3.01 -11.27
CA LEU A 274 -23.75 3.22 -12.40
C LEU A 274 -24.95 4.15 -12.10
N ALA A 275 -25.21 4.49 -10.84
CA ALA A 275 -26.25 5.49 -10.56
C ALA A 275 -25.89 6.90 -11.06
N ASN A 276 -24.58 7.20 -11.10
CA ASN A 276 -24.04 8.43 -11.70
C ASN A 276 -22.65 8.14 -12.29
N PRO A 277 -22.54 7.64 -13.52
CA PRO A 277 -21.26 7.30 -14.16
C PRO A 277 -20.27 8.47 -14.25
N MET A 278 -20.76 9.72 -14.23
CA MET A 278 -19.90 10.91 -14.22
C MET A 278 -19.15 11.10 -12.91
N ALA A 279 -19.53 10.41 -11.85
CA ALA A 279 -18.84 10.50 -10.55
C ALA A 279 -17.40 10.00 -10.63
N VAL A 280 -17.15 8.92 -11.39
CA VAL A 280 -15.82 8.32 -11.51
C VAL A 280 -14.80 9.27 -12.13
N PRO A 281 -14.98 9.82 -13.36
CA PRO A 281 -14.03 10.74 -13.96
C PRO A 281 -13.92 12.06 -13.19
N PHE A 282 -15.03 12.58 -12.63
CA PHE A 282 -14.99 13.82 -11.84
C PHE A 282 -14.15 13.67 -10.58
N VAL A 283 -14.39 12.61 -9.79
CA VAL A 283 -13.65 12.34 -8.56
C VAL A 283 -12.18 12.03 -8.86
N HIS A 284 -11.92 11.29 -9.94
CA HIS A 284 -10.53 11.04 -10.37
C HIS A 284 -9.81 12.35 -10.69
N ALA A 285 -10.41 13.26 -11.46
CA ALA A 285 -9.82 14.55 -11.78
C ALA A 285 -9.55 15.39 -10.50
N CYS A 286 -10.50 15.43 -9.56
CA CYS A 286 -10.31 16.10 -8.27
C CYS A 286 -9.16 15.51 -7.47
N CYS A 287 -9.03 14.19 -7.44
CA CYS A 287 -7.97 13.49 -6.72
C CYS A 287 -6.58 13.73 -7.35
N GLU A 288 -6.46 13.73 -8.68
CA GLU A 288 -5.19 14.03 -9.35
C GLU A 288 -4.81 15.51 -9.15
N MET A 289 -5.75 16.43 -9.31
CA MET A 289 -5.51 17.85 -9.01
C MET A 289 -5.03 18.06 -7.57
N ALA A 290 -5.64 17.35 -6.60
CA ALA A 290 -5.21 17.43 -5.21
C ALA A 290 -3.77 16.94 -5.00
N LYS A 291 -3.33 15.92 -5.74
CA LYS A 291 -1.94 15.43 -5.68
C LYS A 291 -0.95 16.42 -6.29
N GLU A 292 -1.35 17.10 -7.38
CA GLU A 292 -0.51 18.09 -8.06
C GLU A 292 -0.27 19.34 -7.21
N VAL A 293 -1.34 19.90 -6.61
CA VAL A 293 -1.25 21.14 -5.82
C VAL A 293 -0.76 20.91 -4.39
N GLY A 294 -1.03 19.76 -3.79
CA GLY A 294 -0.67 19.46 -2.41
C GLY A 294 -1.46 20.25 -1.37
N LEU A 295 -1.14 20.04 -0.08
CA LEU A 295 -1.74 20.82 1.01
C LEU A 295 -1.03 22.16 1.15
N PRO A 296 -1.77 23.25 1.49
CA PRO A 296 -3.17 23.27 1.93
C PRO A 296 -4.24 23.35 0.82
N GLU A 297 -3.86 23.59 -0.43
CA GLU A 297 -4.80 23.86 -1.53
C GLU A 297 -5.62 22.62 -1.95
N ALA A 298 -5.07 21.44 -1.77
CA ALA A 298 -5.72 20.14 -2.05
C ALA A 298 -7.09 19.97 -1.35
N LYS A 299 -7.35 20.71 -0.27
CA LYS A 299 -8.64 20.69 0.42
C LYS A 299 -9.82 21.06 -0.49
N ILE A 300 -9.60 21.96 -1.46
CA ILE A 300 -10.68 22.46 -2.33
C ILE A 300 -11.16 21.37 -3.29
N PRO A 301 -10.32 20.77 -4.15
CA PRO A 301 -10.76 19.69 -5.04
C PRO A 301 -11.28 18.47 -4.28
N LEU A 302 -10.69 18.10 -3.14
CA LEU A 302 -11.17 16.98 -2.35
C LEU A 302 -12.53 17.24 -1.70
N THR A 303 -12.81 18.46 -1.25
CA THR A 303 -14.12 18.84 -0.74
C THR A 303 -15.19 18.76 -1.84
N ASN A 304 -14.87 19.23 -3.06
CA ASN A 304 -15.76 19.10 -4.21
C ASN A 304 -16.09 17.62 -4.50
N ALA A 305 -15.08 16.74 -4.49
CA ALA A 305 -15.28 15.31 -4.69
C ALA A 305 -16.19 14.69 -3.62
N VAL A 306 -15.97 15.02 -2.35
CA VAL A 306 -16.77 14.52 -1.22
C VAL A 306 -18.22 14.97 -1.33
N ILE A 307 -18.45 16.26 -1.56
CA ILE A 307 -19.83 16.81 -1.70
C ILE A 307 -20.52 16.14 -2.89
N TYR A 308 -19.85 16.07 -4.04
CA TYR A 308 -20.43 15.47 -5.24
C TYR A 308 -20.84 14.01 -5.02
N LEU A 309 -20.00 13.21 -4.38
CA LEU A 309 -20.32 11.82 -4.05
C LEU A 309 -21.45 11.72 -3.03
N ALA A 310 -21.46 12.58 -2.01
CA ALA A 310 -22.47 12.54 -0.95
C ALA A 310 -23.88 12.83 -1.49
N ILE A 311 -24.01 13.80 -2.42
CA ILE A 311 -25.31 14.17 -3.01
C ILE A 311 -25.70 13.37 -4.26
N SER A 312 -24.77 12.54 -4.81
CA SER A 312 -25.07 11.67 -5.95
C SER A 312 -26.06 10.56 -5.58
N PRO A 313 -26.87 10.06 -6.51
CA PRO A 313 -27.65 8.84 -6.30
C PRO A 313 -26.69 7.67 -6.02
N LYS A 314 -27.16 6.66 -5.31
CA LYS A 314 -26.36 5.52 -4.83
C LYS A 314 -26.72 4.24 -5.57
N ALA A 315 -25.70 3.40 -5.88
CA ALA A 315 -25.85 2.05 -6.36
C ALA A 315 -24.66 1.19 -5.90
N CYS A 316 -24.91 -0.03 -5.51
CA CYS A 316 -23.88 -1.03 -5.20
C CYS A 316 -23.87 -2.18 -6.21
N THR A 317 -24.36 -1.94 -7.41
CA THR A 317 -24.58 -2.96 -8.46
C THR A 317 -23.30 -3.70 -8.85
N ALA A 318 -22.15 -3.00 -8.89
CA ALA A 318 -20.88 -3.63 -9.26
C ALA A 318 -20.45 -4.69 -8.25
N GLU A 319 -20.52 -4.41 -6.94
CA GLU A 319 -20.18 -5.36 -5.87
C GLU A 319 -21.17 -6.52 -5.83
N ALA A 320 -22.48 -6.23 -5.89
CA ALA A 320 -23.54 -7.22 -5.92
C ALA A 320 -23.43 -8.19 -7.11
N THR A 321 -22.89 -7.71 -8.25
CA THR A 321 -22.70 -8.51 -9.46
C THR A 321 -21.46 -9.38 -9.40
N TYR A 322 -20.33 -8.81 -8.93
CA TYR A 322 -19.05 -9.50 -8.93
C TYR A 322 -18.97 -10.63 -7.88
N GLY A 323 -19.53 -10.43 -6.70
CA GLY A 323 -19.47 -11.39 -5.60
C GLY A 323 -19.93 -12.80 -5.99
N PRO A 324 -21.17 -12.98 -6.46
CA PRO A 324 -21.68 -14.28 -6.90
C PRO A 324 -20.87 -14.93 -8.04
N ALA A 325 -20.37 -14.14 -8.98
CA ALA A 325 -19.52 -14.66 -10.05
C ALA A 325 -18.17 -15.17 -9.51
N ALA A 326 -17.56 -14.45 -8.57
CA ALA A 326 -16.33 -14.87 -7.92
C ALA A 326 -16.50 -16.13 -7.06
N GLU A 327 -17.68 -16.31 -6.44
CA GLU A 327 -18.01 -17.53 -5.69
C GLU A 327 -18.10 -18.76 -6.62
N ASP A 328 -18.72 -18.63 -7.79
CA ASP A 328 -18.79 -19.70 -8.78
C ASP A 328 -17.38 -20.11 -9.26
N VAL A 329 -16.51 -19.15 -9.53
CA VAL A 329 -15.10 -19.40 -9.88
C VAL A 329 -14.34 -20.10 -8.75
N LYS A 330 -14.48 -19.65 -7.51
CA LYS A 330 -13.85 -20.29 -6.33
C LYS A 330 -14.35 -21.71 -6.10
N ALA A 331 -15.60 -21.99 -6.45
CA ALA A 331 -16.18 -23.32 -6.39
C ALA A 331 -15.75 -24.24 -7.57
N GLY A 332 -14.85 -23.77 -8.43
CA GLY A 332 -14.37 -24.52 -9.59
C GLY A 332 -15.37 -24.65 -10.73
N ARG A 333 -16.39 -23.78 -10.77
CA ARG A 333 -17.36 -23.74 -11.88
C ARG A 333 -16.85 -22.84 -13.01
N GLY A 334 -17.34 -23.07 -14.21
CA GLY A 334 -17.04 -22.24 -15.38
C GLY A 334 -15.62 -22.41 -15.94
N ASN A 335 -14.93 -23.50 -15.64
CA ASN A 335 -13.54 -23.72 -16.06
C ASN A 335 -13.37 -23.91 -17.57
N VAL A 336 -14.43 -24.30 -18.28
CA VAL A 336 -14.37 -24.59 -19.72
C VAL A 336 -15.07 -23.48 -20.49
N VAL A 337 -14.31 -22.67 -21.20
CA VAL A 337 -14.86 -21.63 -22.08
C VAL A 337 -15.55 -22.29 -23.28
N PRO A 338 -16.75 -21.83 -23.68
CA PRO A 338 -17.44 -22.35 -24.87
C PRO A 338 -16.53 -22.33 -26.09
N LYS A 339 -16.52 -23.46 -26.85
CA LYS A 339 -15.56 -23.66 -27.94
C LYS A 339 -15.53 -22.54 -28.99
N HIS A 340 -16.68 -21.95 -29.31
CA HIS A 340 -16.79 -20.84 -30.26
C HIS A 340 -16.20 -19.52 -29.74
N LEU A 341 -15.99 -19.38 -28.42
CA LEU A 341 -15.35 -18.21 -27.82
C LEU A 341 -13.85 -18.42 -27.56
N ALA A 342 -13.35 -19.65 -27.61
CA ALA A 342 -12.03 -20.02 -27.14
C ALA A 342 -10.86 -19.55 -28.05
N SER A 343 -11.12 -19.03 -29.25
CA SER A 343 -10.08 -18.49 -30.13
C SER A 343 -10.57 -17.29 -30.95
N ALA A 344 -9.65 -16.38 -31.28
CA ALA A 344 -9.94 -15.16 -32.03
C ALA A 344 -10.48 -15.40 -33.46
N HIS A 345 -10.18 -16.57 -34.06
CA HIS A 345 -10.56 -16.90 -35.44
C HIS A 345 -11.43 -18.16 -35.52
N ASN A 346 -12.39 -18.27 -34.60
CA ASN A 346 -13.26 -19.42 -34.58
C ASN A 346 -14.40 -19.26 -35.61
N PRO A 347 -14.55 -20.16 -36.59
CA PRO A 347 -15.58 -20.03 -37.65
C PRO A 347 -17.00 -20.19 -37.11
N TRP A 348 -17.20 -20.71 -35.93
CA TRP A 348 -18.52 -20.85 -35.29
C TRP A 348 -18.93 -19.65 -34.42
N TYR A 349 -18.01 -18.71 -34.18
CA TYR A 349 -18.35 -17.47 -33.52
C TYR A 349 -19.12 -16.55 -34.45
N LYS A 350 -20.34 -16.20 -34.10
CA LYS A 350 -21.14 -15.25 -34.82
C LYS A 350 -20.84 -13.84 -34.32
N TRP A 351 -20.33 -13.00 -35.22
CA TRP A 351 -19.95 -11.64 -34.88
C TRP A 351 -21.17 -10.72 -34.73
N PRO A 352 -21.48 -10.18 -33.54
CA PRO A 352 -22.73 -9.41 -33.34
C PRO A 352 -22.89 -8.20 -34.25
N HIS A 353 -21.78 -7.51 -34.60
CA HIS A 353 -21.84 -6.34 -35.47
C HIS A 353 -22.34 -6.62 -36.91
N ALA A 354 -22.40 -7.87 -37.33
CA ALA A 354 -22.97 -8.27 -38.63
C ALA A 354 -24.49 -8.45 -38.58
N TYR A 355 -25.10 -8.29 -37.41
CA TYR A 355 -26.54 -8.50 -37.20
C TYR A 355 -27.26 -7.21 -36.82
N PRO A 356 -28.60 -7.12 -37.06
CA PRO A 356 -29.39 -5.97 -36.63
C PRO A 356 -29.22 -5.66 -35.16
N ASN A 357 -29.22 -4.38 -34.82
CA ASN A 357 -28.96 -3.90 -33.44
C ASN A 357 -27.64 -4.35 -32.84
N HIS A 358 -26.69 -4.89 -33.63
CA HIS A 358 -25.43 -5.46 -33.18
C HIS A 358 -25.60 -6.55 -32.14
N TRP A 359 -26.69 -7.32 -32.24
CA TRP A 359 -27.05 -8.37 -31.27
C TRP A 359 -27.54 -9.62 -31.98
N LEU A 360 -27.21 -10.77 -31.38
CA LEU A 360 -27.78 -12.06 -31.71
C LEU A 360 -27.77 -12.97 -30.48
N ARG A 361 -28.66 -13.93 -30.46
CA ARG A 361 -28.71 -14.93 -29.41
C ARG A 361 -27.62 -15.98 -29.64
N GLN A 362 -26.57 -15.98 -28.80
CA GLN A 362 -25.60 -17.07 -28.71
C GLN A 362 -25.17 -17.26 -27.25
N GLN A 363 -24.61 -18.41 -26.95
CA GLN A 363 -24.15 -18.72 -25.59
C GLN A 363 -22.81 -18.04 -25.31
N TYR A 364 -22.71 -17.36 -24.17
CA TYR A 364 -21.47 -16.73 -23.69
C TYR A 364 -20.96 -17.33 -22.40
N LEU A 365 -21.85 -17.81 -21.51
CA LEU A 365 -21.44 -18.48 -20.29
C LEU A 365 -21.01 -19.93 -20.57
N PRO A 366 -20.09 -20.48 -19.76
CA PRO A 366 -19.78 -21.92 -19.72
C PRO A 366 -21.04 -22.79 -19.55
N ASP A 367 -20.96 -24.04 -20.02
CA ASP A 367 -22.11 -24.95 -20.05
C ASP A 367 -22.72 -25.19 -18.66
N ASP A 368 -21.88 -25.28 -17.65
CA ASP A 368 -22.27 -25.48 -16.24
C ASP A 368 -22.83 -24.22 -15.54
N LEU A 369 -22.80 -23.08 -16.24
CA LEU A 369 -23.32 -21.80 -15.77
C LEU A 369 -24.45 -21.25 -16.64
N ILE A 370 -24.95 -22.04 -17.59
CA ILE A 370 -26.09 -21.63 -18.45
C ILE A 370 -27.30 -21.28 -17.56
N GLY A 371 -27.87 -20.10 -17.81
CA GLY A 371 -29.03 -19.60 -17.06
C GLY A 371 -28.69 -18.85 -15.77
N LYS A 372 -27.41 -18.77 -15.38
CA LYS A 372 -26.98 -17.89 -14.28
C LYS A 372 -27.20 -16.42 -14.63
N VAL A 373 -27.70 -15.69 -13.66
CA VAL A 373 -27.87 -14.23 -13.75
C VAL A 373 -26.99 -13.61 -12.67
N TYR A 374 -25.97 -12.87 -13.06
CA TYR A 374 -25.10 -12.14 -12.15
C TYR A 374 -25.49 -10.67 -12.06
N TYR A 375 -25.79 -10.04 -13.22
CA TYR A 375 -26.18 -8.64 -13.29
C TYR A 375 -27.70 -8.48 -13.27
N THR A 376 -28.18 -7.72 -12.31
CA THR A 376 -29.56 -7.22 -12.26
C THR A 376 -29.48 -5.70 -12.19
N PRO A 377 -30.14 -4.96 -13.10
CA PRO A 377 -30.14 -3.50 -13.05
C PRO A 377 -30.68 -2.98 -11.72
N GLY A 378 -30.01 -1.98 -11.15
CA GLY A 378 -30.48 -1.26 -9.98
C GLY A 378 -31.74 -0.43 -10.29
N ASP A 379 -32.34 0.13 -9.25
CA ASP A 379 -33.57 0.94 -9.32
C ASP A 379 -33.34 2.42 -9.69
N ASN A 380 -32.06 2.82 -9.84
CA ASN A 380 -31.71 4.19 -10.21
C ASN A 380 -32.05 4.49 -11.70
N GLN A 381 -32.21 5.77 -12.01
CA GLN A 381 -32.63 6.23 -13.33
C GLN A 381 -31.74 5.72 -14.46
N PHE A 382 -30.43 5.85 -14.33
CA PHE A 382 -29.47 5.47 -15.38
C PHE A 382 -29.54 3.97 -15.69
N GLU A 383 -29.49 3.11 -14.68
CA GLU A 383 -29.56 1.66 -14.90
C GLU A 383 -30.90 1.22 -15.46
N GLN A 384 -31.99 1.86 -15.06
CA GLN A 384 -33.31 1.58 -15.62
C GLN A 384 -33.44 2.01 -17.08
N GLU A 385 -32.87 3.13 -17.49
CA GLU A 385 -32.80 3.56 -18.89
C GLU A 385 -31.96 2.57 -19.72
N MET A 386 -30.80 2.18 -19.22
CA MET A 386 -29.96 1.18 -19.89
C MET A 386 -30.63 -0.20 -19.97
N ALA A 387 -31.37 -0.62 -18.97
CA ALA A 387 -32.12 -1.86 -18.98
C ALA A 387 -33.21 -1.88 -20.03
N LYS A 388 -33.92 -0.77 -20.21
CA LYS A 388 -34.91 -0.62 -21.31
C LYS A 388 -34.24 -0.71 -22.67
N TYR A 389 -33.11 -0.04 -22.88
CA TYR A 389 -32.34 -0.13 -24.12
C TYR A 389 -31.89 -1.58 -24.35
N TRP A 390 -31.30 -2.23 -23.36
CA TRP A 390 -30.86 -3.61 -23.44
C TRP A 390 -31.98 -4.59 -23.77
N ALA A 391 -33.14 -4.46 -23.11
CA ALA A 391 -34.31 -5.29 -23.41
C ALA A 391 -34.81 -5.09 -24.84
N ASN A 392 -34.67 -3.88 -25.41
CA ASN A 392 -35.11 -3.59 -26.80
C ASN A 392 -34.18 -4.20 -27.85
N ILE A 393 -32.86 -4.24 -27.62
CA ILE A 393 -31.93 -4.87 -28.57
C ILE A 393 -32.02 -6.39 -28.57
N MET A 394 -32.53 -7.00 -27.50
CA MET A 394 -32.69 -8.46 -27.38
C MET A 394 -34.00 -8.99 -27.98
N LYS A 395 -34.86 -8.10 -28.47
CA LYS A 395 -36.08 -8.49 -29.19
C LYS A 395 -35.79 -8.76 -30.67
#